data_67c9a61156b1025b51dc2f996f174a3f
#
_entry.id   67c9a61156b1025b51dc2f996f174a3f
#
_cell.length_a   1.000
_cell.length_b   1.000
_cell.length_c   1.000
_cell.angle_alpha   90.00
_cell.angle_beta   90.00
_cell.angle_gamma   90.00
#
_symmetry.space_group_name_H-M   'P 1'
#
loop_
_entity.id
_entity.type
_entity.pdbx_description
1 polymer ?
#
loop_
_entity_poly.entity_id
_entity_poly.type
_entity_poly.pdbx_seq_one_letter_code
_entity_poly.pdbx_strand_id
1 'polypeptide(L)'
;MYNYLKFKLFNRGVYWPVHNTSEVTHPNNIFVGINSNAGTRPGCYLQGNGGIHIGNYVHFASNIGVISGNHNLYNQKKHDLKEVVIDDYCWIGMNVVILPGVHLGRRTIVGAGAVVTKSFSDGFCVIGGNPARVIKTIEKDKFVPTKFEEEFYGFVPKERFKEYARKYLRNHKYFSEIVESSIE
;
A
#
# COMPACT_ATOMS: atom_id res chain seq x y z
N MET A 1 17.00 18.32 -10.98
CA MET A 1 18.12 17.35 -10.88
C MET A 1 18.36 16.92 -9.42
N TYR A 2 18.46 17.82 -8.45
CA TYR A 2 18.71 17.50 -7.02
C TYR A 2 17.65 16.58 -6.39
N ASN A 3 16.37 16.82 -6.63
CA ASN A 3 15.27 15.98 -6.13
C ASN A 3 15.24 14.58 -6.75
N TYR A 4 15.67 14.44 -8.01
CA TYR A 4 15.77 13.16 -8.70
C TYR A 4 16.88 12.27 -8.11
N LEU A 5 18.02 12.87 -7.74
CA LEU A 5 19.13 12.14 -7.12
C LEU A 5 18.78 11.69 -5.68
N LYS A 6 18.10 12.53 -4.90
CA LYS A 6 17.62 12.18 -3.56
C LYS A 6 16.60 11.04 -3.61
N PHE A 7 15.65 11.11 -4.54
CA PHE A 7 14.68 10.07 -4.82
C PHE A 7 15.36 8.73 -5.14
N LYS A 8 16.39 8.76 -5.98
CA LYS A 8 17.13 7.56 -6.40
C LYS A 8 18.03 6.97 -5.31
N LEU A 9 18.47 7.76 -4.33
CA LEU A 9 19.34 7.31 -3.24
C LEU A 9 18.59 6.64 -2.08
N PHE A 10 17.42 7.16 -1.70
CA PHE A 10 16.70 6.71 -0.49
C PHE A 10 15.63 5.65 -0.75
N ASN A 11 15.03 5.61 -1.95
CA ASN A 11 13.96 4.66 -2.31
C ASN A 11 14.35 3.85 -3.55
N ARG A 12 15.53 3.21 -3.53
CA ARG A 12 15.99 2.36 -4.63
C ARG A 12 15.10 1.12 -4.76
N GLY A 13 14.76 0.76 -5.99
CA GLY A 13 14.02 -0.45 -6.32
C GLY A 13 12.52 -0.32 -6.31
N VAL A 14 11.96 0.87 -6.09
CA VAL A 14 10.52 1.15 -6.24
C VAL A 14 10.19 1.49 -7.70
N TYR A 15 9.05 1.02 -8.18
CA TYR A 15 8.53 1.36 -9.52
C TYR A 15 7.44 2.43 -9.49
N TRP A 16 7.16 3.00 -8.32
CA TRP A 16 6.15 4.05 -8.12
C TRP A 16 6.78 5.31 -7.49
N PRO A 17 6.14 6.48 -7.63
CA PRO A 17 6.65 7.71 -7.02
C PRO A 17 6.55 7.67 -5.49
N VAL A 18 7.65 8.02 -4.82
CA VAL A 18 7.73 8.15 -3.37
C VAL A 18 8.29 9.52 -3.01
N HIS A 19 7.66 10.22 -2.08
CA HIS A 19 8.13 11.53 -1.61
C HIS A 19 9.51 11.41 -0.96
N ASN A 20 10.34 12.44 -1.07
CA ASN A 20 11.72 12.45 -0.57
C ASN A 20 11.84 12.38 0.96
N THR A 21 10.78 12.67 1.70
CA THR A 21 10.70 12.52 3.17
C THR A 21 9.98 11.24 3.59
N SER A 22 9.50 10.43 2.64
CA SER A 22 8.91 9.13 2.92
C SER A 22 9.97 8.04 2.81
N GLU A 23 9.80 6.97 3.56
CA GLU A 23 10.71 5.84 3.61
C GLU A 23 10.02 4.54 3.20
N VAL A 24 10.67 3.77 2.33
CA VAL A 24 10.22 2.46 1.89
C VAL A 24 11.32 1.44 2.18
N THR A 25 11.04 0.48 3.05
CA THR A 25 11.95 -0.64 3.30
C THR A 25 11.46 -1.91 2.62
N HIS A 26 12.38 -2.76 2.14
CA HIS A 26 12.07 -4.01 1.44
C HIS A 26 11.09 -3.83 0.25
N PRO A 27 11.38 -2.94 -0.71
CA PRO A 27 10.46 -2.59 -1.80
C PRO A 27 10.05 -3.79 -2.67
N ASN A 28 10.88 -4.83 -2.76
CA ASN A 28 10.54 -6.06 -3.47
C ASN A 28 9.40 -6.86 -2.81
N ASN A 29 9.02 -6.52 -1.60
CA ASN A 29 7.89 -7.11 -0.89
C ASN A 29 6.67 -6.19 -0.85
N ILE A 30 6.66 -5.10 -1.63
CA ILE A 30 5.55 -4.14 -1.66
C ILE A 30 5.00 -4.04 -3.07
N PHE A 31 3.76 -4.51 -3.25
CA PHE A 31 3.01 -4.30 -4.48
C PHE A 31 2.15 -3.04 -4.36
N VAL A 32 2.16 -2.22 -5.42
CA VAL A 32 1.32 -1.02 -5.53
C VAL A 32 0.57 -1.08 -6.85
N GLY A 33 -0.74 -1.19 -6.77
CA GLY A 33 -1.64 -1.33 -7.90
C GLY A 33 -1.85 -0.05 -8.70
N ILE A 34 -2.74 -0.16 -9.69
CA ILE A 34 -3.02 0.88 -10.69
C ILE A 34 -3.47 2.17 -10.00
N ASN A 35 -2.85 3.28 -10.40
CA ASN A 35 -3.20 4.65 -9.98
C ASN A 35 -3.28 4.82 -8.44
N SER A 36 -2.53 4.00 -7.70
CA SER A 36 -2.40 4.09 -6.24
C SER A 36 -1.18 4.94 -5.88
N ASN A 37 -1.30 5.76 -4.83
CA ASN A 37 -0.31 6.80 -4.50
C ASN A 37 0.43 6.54 -3.18
N ALA A 38 0.71 5.29 -2.84
CA ALA A 38 1.38 4.91 -1.59
C ALA A 38 2.75 5.61 -1.44
N GLY A 39 2.91 6.40 -0.38
CA GLY A 39 4.15 7.11 -0.10
C GLY A 39 4.44 8.34 -0.97
N THR A 40 3.54 8.74 -1.89
CA THR A 40 3.74 9.95 -2.71
C THR A 40 3.57 11.24 -1.90
N ARG A 41 2.92 11.18 -0.77
CA ARG A 41 2.78 12.29 0.19
C ARG A 41 3.91 12.25 1.21
N PRO A 42 4.27 13.39 1.84
CA PRO A 42 5.38 13.46 2.79
C PRO A 42 5.17 12.59 4.03
N GLY A 43 6.28 12.12 4.61
CA GLY A 43 6.34 11.49 5.92
C GLY A 43 5.75 10.07 6.01
N CYS A 44 5.46 9.41 4.89
CA CYS A 44 4.98 8.04 4.93
C CYS A 44 6.12 7.05 5.23
N TYR A 45 5.79 5.99 5.98
CA TYR A 45 6.69 4.87 6.28
C TYR A 45 6.05 3.55 5.83
N LEU A 46 6.63 2.91 4.83
CA LEU A 46 6.16 1.63 4.29
C LEU A 46 7.19 0.55 4.60
N GLN A 47 6.91 -0.26 5.61
CA GLN A 47 7.80 -1.34 6.05
C GLN A 47 7.37 -2.68 5.44
N GLY A 48 8.03 -3.07 4.35
CA GLY A 48 7.70 -4.26 3.57
C GLY A 48 8.27 -5.59 4.08
N ASN A 49 8.76 -5.70 5.31
CA ASN A 49 9.40 -6.92 5.80
C ASN A 49 8.54 -8.18 5.61
N GLY A 50 7.27 -8.14 6.02
CA GLY A 50 6.31 -9.24 5.91
C GLY A 50 5.54 -9.26 4.58
N GLY A 51 5.61 -8.18 3.83
CA GLY A 51 4.87 -7.93 2.60
C GLY A 51 3.76 -6.90 2.79
N ILE A 52 3.55 -6.08 1.78
CA ILE A 52 2.44 -5.13 1.69
C ILE A 52 1.84 -5.25 0.29
N HIS A 53 0.57 -5.58 0.22
CA HIS A 53 -0.20 -5.61 -1.02
C HIS A 53 -1.17 -4.42 -1.03
N ILE A 54 -1.02 -3.52 -1.98
CA ILE A 54 -1.88 -2.35 -2.16
C ILE A 54 -2.57 -2.48 -3.51
N GLY A 55 -3.89 -2.60 -3.48
CA GLY A 55 -4.75 -2.71 -4.66
C GLY A 55 -4.78 -1.46 -5.53
N ASN A 56 -5.76 -1.40 -6.42
CA ASN A 56 -5.89 -0.33 -7.39
C ASN A 56 -6.65 0.87 -6.80
N TYR A 57 -6.31 2.08 -7.25
CA TYR A 57 -6.98 3.34 -6.89
C TYR A 57 -7.01 3.61 -5.38
N VAL A 58 -5.97 3.18 -4.66
CA VAL A 58 -5.82 3.43 -3.23
C VAL A 58 -5.19 4.80 -3.01
N HIS A 59 -5.82 5.62 -2.18
CA HIS A 59 -5.34 6.96 -1.87
C HIS A 59 -4.75 7.05 -0.46
N PHE A 60 -3.50 7.49 -0.39
CA PHE A 60 -2.77 7.77 0.83
C PHE A 60 -2.66 9.28 1.06
N ALA A 61 -2.97 9.73 2.27
CA ALA A 61 -2.63 11.06 2.74
C ALA A 61 -1.18 11.11 3.26
N SER A 62 -0.81 12.15 4.00
CA SER A 62 0.55 12.32 4.56
C SER A 62 0.73 11.58 5.88
N ASN A 63 1.99 11.29 6.25
CA ASN A 63 2.40 10.73 7.55
C ASN A 63 1.74 9.39 7.88
N ILE A 64 1.62 8.50 6.91
CA ILE A 64 1.02 7.18 7.11
C ILE A 64 2.10 6.15 7.37
N GLY A 65 1.90 5.31 8.39
CA GLY A 65 2.70 4.13 8.66
C GLY A 65 1.98 2.85 8.21
N VAL A 66 2.60 2.05 7.34
CA VAL A 66 2.16 0.68 7.04
C VAL A 66 3.27 -0.27 7.44
N ILE A 67 3.00 -1.09 8.44
CA ILE A 67 4.00 -1.92 9.11
C ILE A 67 3.61 -3.39 8.93
N SER A 68 4.48 -4.20 8.31
CA SER A 68 4.24 -5.63 8.07
C SER A 68 5.12 -6.56 8.94
N GLY A 69 5.84 -6.04 9.92
CA GLY A 69 6.65 -6.82 10.83
C GLY A 69 6.91 -6.12 12.15
N ASN A 70 6.88 -6.88 13.23
CA ASN A 70 7.23 -6.43 14.57
C ASN A 70 8.41 -7.23 15.11
N HIS A 71 9.10 -6.69 16.12
CA HIS A 71 10.01 -7.49 16.93
C HIS A 71 9.22 -8.51 17.74
N ASN A 72 9.76 -9.73 17.84
CA ASN A 72 9.17 -10.77 18.69
C ASN A 72 9.26 -10.36 20.16
N LEU A 73 8.17 -10.54 20.90
CA LEU A 73 8.07 -10.10 22.31
C LEU A 73 9.09 -10.75 23.24
N TYR A 74 9.50 -11.97 22.93
CA TYR A 74 10.40 -12.75 23.79
C TYR A 74 11.84 -12.81 23.27
N ASN A 75 12.05 -12.55 21.98
CA ASN A 75 13.36 -12.56 21.35
C ASN A 75 13.47 -11.45 20.32
N GLN A 76 14.04 -10.33 20.73
CA GLN A 76 14.19 -9.15 19.88
C GLN A 76 15.06 -9.36 18.63
N LYS A 77 15.85 -10.46 18.56
CA LYS A 77 16.60 -10.83 17.36
C LYS A 77 15.69 -11.47 16.28
N LYS A 78 14.46 -11.85 16.64
CA LYS A 78 13.45 -12.40 15.73
C LYS A 78 12.41 -11.36 15.40
N HIS A 79 11.80 -11.49 14.22
CA HIS A 79 10.69 -10.64 13.76
C HIS A 79 9.47 -11.50 13.50
N ASP A 80 8.33 -11.03 13.96
CA ASP A 80 7.02 -11.60 13.65
C ASP A 80 6.51 -10.87 12.41
N LEU A 81 6.56 -11.54 11.26
CA LEU A 81 6.21 -10.98 9.97
C LEU A 81 4.79 -11.38 9.59
N LYS A 82 3.96 -10.40 9.24
CA LYS A 82 2.58 -10.62 8.77
C LYS A 82 2.26 -9.61 7.68
N GLU A 83 1.83 -10.12 6.54
CA GLU A 83 1.44 -9.29 5.40
C GLU A 83 0.33 -8.31 5.76
N VAL A 84 0.40 -7.11 5.17
CA VAL A 84 -0.70 -6.14 5.17
C VAL A 84 -1.32 -6.10 3.79
N VAL A 85 -2.64 -6.22 3.72
CA VAL A 85 -3.41 -6.15 2.47
C VAL A 85 -4.35 -4.96 2.52
N ILE A 86 -4.32 -4.13 1.48
CA ILE A 86 -5.21 -2.99 1.30
C ILE A 86 -5.85 -3.15 -0.08
N ASP A 87 -7.12 -3.51 -0.10
CA ASP A 87 -7.85 -3.72 -1.35
C ASP A 87 -8.16 -2.41 -2.08
N ASP A 88 -8.73 -2.55 -3.28
CA ASP A 88 -9.01 -1.43 -4.19
C ASP A 88 -9.86 -0.33 -3.56
N TYR A 89 -9.66 0.89 -4.04
CA TYR A 89 -10.43 2.09 -3.70
C TYR A 89 -10.45 2.45 -2.21
N CYS A 90 -9.52 1.93 -1.42
CA CYS A 90 -9.34 2.37 -0.04
C CYS A 90 -8.82 3.82 0.01
N TRP A 91 -9.22 4.54 1.05
CA TRP A 91 -8.68 5.87 1.35
C TRP A 91 -8.13 5.89 2.76
N ILE A 92 -6.84 6.17 2.88
CA ILE A 92 -6.11 6.19 4.14
C ILE A 92 -5.85 7.63 4.54
N GLY A 93 -6.49 8.05 5.61
CA GLY A 93 -6.40 9.40 6.16
C GLY A 93 -5.01 9.72 6.73
N MET A 94 -4.76 11.00 7.00
CA MET A 94 -3.50 11.51 7.52
C MET A 94 -3.17 10.91 8.90
N ASN A 95 -1.88 10.66 9.19
CA ASN A 95 -1.39 10.12 10.47
C ASN A 95 -1.98 8.74 10.85
N VAL A 96 -2.43 7.95 9.87
CA VAL A 96 -2.90 6.58 10.12
C VAL A 96 -1.72 5.64 10.28
N VAL A 97 -1.85 4.67 11.22
CA VAL A 97 -0.93 3.55 11.36
C VAL A 97 -1.68 2.24 11.13
N ILE A 98 -1.17 1.42 10.20
CA ILE A 98 -1.72 0.08 9.90
C ILE A 98 -0.70 -0.95 10.38
N LEU A 99 -1.14 -1.86 11.26
CA LEU A 99 -0.28 -2.85 11.91
C LEU A 99 -0.21 -4.17 11.14
N PRO A 100 0.81 -5.03 11.44
CA PRO A 100 1.02 -6.28 10.75
C PRO A 100 -0.18 -7.23 10.79
N GLY A 101 -0.48 -7.85 9.64
CA GLY A 101 -1.58 -8.81 9.49
C GLY A 101 -2.95 -8.17 9.26
N VAL A 102 -3.02 -6.88 9.08
CA VAL A 102 -4.28 -6.18 8.77
C VAL A 102 -4.64 -6.39 7.30
N HIS A 103 -5.92 -6.72 7.05
CA HIS A 103 -6.56 -6.69 5.75
C HIS A 103 -7.67 -5.64 5.76
N LEU A 104 -7.54 -4.63 4.91
CA LEU A 104 -8.57 -3.63 4.62
C LEU A 104 -9.27 -4.02 3.32
N GLY A 105 -10.50 -4.46 3.41
CA GLY A 105 -11.33 -4.80 2.24
C GLY A 105 -11.68 -3.57 1.40
N ARG A 106 -12.12 -3.84 0.18
CA ARG A 106 -12.44 -2.84 -0.85
C ARG A 106 -13.24 -1.66 -0.30
N ARG A 107 -12.86 -0.42 -0.69
CA ARG A 107 -13.57 0.81 -0.30
C ARG A 107 -13.60 1.04 1.22
N THR A 108 -12.63 0.56 1.97
CA THR A 108 -12.45 0.97 3.36
C THR A 108 -11.88 2.38 3.41
N ILE A 109 -12.52 3.28 4.15
CA ILE A 109 -12.05 4.63 4.42
C ILE A 109 -11.53 4.66 5.85
N VAL A 110 -10.26 4.98 6.02
CA VAL A 110 -9.61 5.08 7.33
C VAL A 110 -9.51 6.55 7.72
N GLY A 111 -10.22 6.93 8.79
CA GLY A 111 -10.18 8.29 9.32
C GLY A 111 -8.80 8.69 9.82
N ALA A 112 -8.48 9.98 9.71
CA ALA A 112 -7.19 10.52 10.13
C ALA A 112 -6.87 10.20 11.61
N GLY A 113 -5.60 9.91 11.91
CA GLY A 113 -5.13 9.57 13.24
C GLY A 113 -5.52 8.18 13.76
N ALA A 114 -6.12 7.34 12.92
CA ALA A 114 -6.52 6.00 13.32
C ALA A 114 -5.32 5.05 13.48
N VAL A 115 -5.40 4.13 14.44
CA VAL A 115 -4.48 2.99 14.57
C VAL A 115 -5.23 1.71 14.30
N VAL A 116 -4.93 1.09 13.14
CA VAL A 116 -5.63 -0.11 12.66
C VAL A 116 -4.88 -1.35 13.15
N THR A 117 -5.47 -2.04 14.13
CA THR A 117 -4.87 -3.18 14.82
C THR A 117 -5.49 -4.52 14.44
N LYS A 118 -6.55 -4.54 13.64
CA LYS A 118 -7.26 -5.73 13.16
C LYS A 118 -7.81 -5.51 11.76
N SER A 119 -8.16 -6.60 11.09
CA SER A 119 -8.72 -6.58 9.74
C SER A 119 -10.17 -6.09 9.69
N PHE A 120 -10.54 -5.52 8.52
CA PHE A 120 -11.88 -5.10 8.12
C PHE A 120 -12.12 -5.58 6.69
N SER A 121 -12.03 -6.90 6.50
CA SER A 121 -11.97 -7.55 5.16
C SER A 121 -13.26 -7.42 4.35
N ASP A 122 -14.41 -7.19 4.98
CA ASP A 122 -15.69 -6.97 4.28
C ASP A 122 -15.70 -5.68 3.46
N GLY A 123 -14.84 -4.73 3.83
CA GLY A 123 -14.74 -3.42 3.18
C GLY A 123 -16.00 -2.57 3.30
N PHE A 124 -16.17 -1.63 2.37
CA PHE A 124 -17.32 -0.73 2.29
C PHE A 124 -17.71 -0.12 3.64
N CYS A 125 -16.73 0.38 4.36
CA CYS A 125 -16.93 0.99 5.66
C CYS A 125 -16.00 2.18 5.88
N VAL A 126 -16.38 3.03 6.83
CA VAL A 126 -15.52 4.05 7.41
C VAL A 126 -15.09 3.56 8.77
N ILE A 127 -13.79 3.53 9.01
CA ILE A 127 -13.20 3.16 10.30
C ILE A 127 -12.39 4.32 10.87
N GLY A 128 -12.22 4.38 12.18
CA GLY A 128 -11.42 5.40 12.85
C GLY A 128 -11.21 5.13 14.31
N GLY A 129 -10.35 5.93 14.94
CA GLY A 129 -9.99 5.83 16.35
C GLY A 129 -8.73 5.01 16.65
N ASN A 130 -8.35 4.94 17.90
CA ASN A 130 -7.23 4.15 18.41
C ASN A 130 -7.69 3.31 19.61
N PRO A 131 -7.84 1.97 19.46
CA PRO A 131 -7.76 1.22 18.19
C PRO A 131 -8.98 1.49 17.28
N ALA A 132 -8.78 1.35 15.97
CA ALA A 132 -9.82 1.64 14.98
C ALA A 132 -11.06 0.73 15.13
N ARG A 133 -12.23 1.34 14.92
CA ARG A 133 -13.55 0.68 14.92
C ARG A 133 -14.36 1.19 13.73
N VAL A 134 -15.37 0.41 13.32
CA VAL A 134 -16.32 0.85 12.29
C VAL A 134 -17.14 2.01 12.85
N ILE A 135 -17.14 3.12 12.12
CA ILE A 135 -17.93 4.32 12.39
C ILE A 135 -19.20 4.32 11.55
N LYS A 136 -19.08 3.84 10.30
CA LYS A 136 -20.18 3.87 9.33
C LYS A 136 -19.97 2.78 8.26
N THR A 137 -21.05 2.19 7.79
CA THR A 137 -21.10 1.36 6.57
C THR A 137 -21.33 2.23 5.33
N ILE A 138 -20.77 1.80 4.19
CA ILE A 138 -20.97 2.43 2.88
C ILE A 138 -21.88 1.52 2.06
N GLU A 139 -22.94 2.08 1.49
CA GLU A 139 -23.87 1.36 0.63
C GLU A 139 -23.16 0.99 -0.69
N LYS A 140 -23.06 -0.33 -0.96
CA LYS A 140 -22.29 -0.85 -2.11
C LYS A 140 -22.87 -0.42 -3.45
N ASP A 141 -24.20 -0.36 -3.53
CA ASP A 141 -24.97 0.02 -4.73
C ASP A 141 -24.84 1.50 -5.12
N LYS A 142 -24.50 2.35 -4.16
CA LYS A 142 -24.22 3.77 -4.38
C LYS A 142 -22.77 4.07 -4.75
N PHE A 143 -21.89 3.09 -4.70
CA PHE A 143 -20.48 3.29 -5.03
C PHE A 143 -20.27 3.39 -6.53
N VAL A 144 -19.73 4.53 -6.98
CA VAL A 144 -19.32 4.74 -8.37
C VAL A 144 -17.79 4.61 -8.43
N PRO A 145 -17.24 3.54 -9.04
CA PRO A 145 -15.80 3.40 -9.20
C PRO A 145 -15.26 4.44 -10.15
N THR A 146 -14.25 5.19 -9.72
CA THR A 146 -13.51 6.10 -10.57
C THR A 146 -12.60 5.30 -11.50
N LYS A 147 -12.63 5.63 -12.80
CA LYS A 147 -11.66 5.15 -13.79
C LYS A 147 -10.99 6.38 -14.40
N PHE A 148 -9.71 6.25 -14.69
CA PHE A 148 -8.97 7.28 -15.42
C PHE A 148 -8.79 6.81 -16.87
N GLU A 149 -8.64 7.74 -17.78
CA GLU A 149 -8.35 7.44 -19.21
C GLU A 149 -7.00 6.75 -19.34
N GLU A 150 -6.03 7.14 -18.49
CA GLU A 150 -4.71 6.54 -18.42
C GLU A 150 -4.51 5.79 -17.10
N GLU A 151 -4.04 4.56 -17.19
CA GLU A 151 -3.78 3.68 -16.05
C GLU A 151 -2.29 3.32 -15.95
N PHE A 152 -1.72 3.53 -14.75
CA PHE A 152 -0.30 3.31 -14.48
C PHE A 152 -0.11 2.47 -13.21
N TYR A 153 0.86 1.57 -13.27
CA TYR A 153 1.51 1.03 -12.07
C TYR A 153 2.70 1.95 -11.73
N GLY A 154 2.48 2.92 -10.88
CA GLY A 154 3.48 3.93 -10.55
C GLY A 154 3.94 4.76 -11.75
N PHE A 155 5.16 4.50 -12.25
CA PHE A 155 5.71 5.17 -13.43
C PHE A 155 5.47 4.42 -14.75
N VAL A 156 4.93 3.20 -14.67
CA VAL A 156 4.85 2.28 -15.79
C VAL A 156 3.42 2.20 -16.32
N PRO A 157 3.17 2.52 -17.59
CA PRO A 157 1.86 2.32 -18.21
C PRO A 157 1.39 0.88 -18.04
N LYS A 158 0.11 0.68 -17.76
CA LYS A 158 -0.49 -0.63 -17.49
C LYS A 158 -0.15 -1.66 -18.55
N GLU A 159 -0.22 -1.28 -19.83
CA GLU A 159 0.04 -2.16 -20.97
C GLU A 159 1.48 -2.68 -21.00
N ARG A 160 2.42 -1.92 -20.42
CA ARG A 160 3.86 -2.25 -20.37
C ARG A 160 4.29 -2.88 -19.05
N PHE A 161 3.41 -2.91 -18.06
CA PHE A 161 3.82 -3.33 -16.71
C PHE A 161 4.26 -4.78 -16.64
N LYS A 162 3.62 -5.68 -17.39
CA LYS A 162 4.01 -7.11 -17.46
C LYS A 162 5.41 -7.30 -18.04
N GLU A 163 5.75 -6.57 -19.10
CA GLU A 163 7.10 -6.60 -19.70
C GLU A 163 8.13 -6.02 -18.71
N TYR A 164 7.81 -4.88 -18.12
CA TYR A 164 8.63 -4.26 -17.08
C TYR A 164 8.90 -5.21 -15.91
N ALA A 165 7.88 -5.88 -15.39
CA ALA A 165 8.00 -6.81 -14.28
C ALA A 165 8.92 -8.00 -14.65
N ARG A 166 8.77 -8.60 -15.84
CA ARG A 166 9.64 -9.66 -16.31
C ARG A 166 11.11 -9.24 -16.39
N LYS A 167 11.39 -7.98 -16.66
CA LYS A 167 12.74 -7.45 -16.80
C LYS A 167 13.36 -7.03 -15.46
N TYR A 168 12.57 -6.38 -14.59
CA TYR A 168 13.09 -5.67 -13.41
C TYR A 168 12.59 -6.19 -12.08
N LEU A 169 11.48 -6.94 -12.01
CA LEU A 169 10.83 -7.37 -10.79
C LEU A 169 10.87 -8.88 -10.55
N ARG A 170 11.83 -9.61 -11.17
CA ARG A 170 11.91 -11.08 -11.06
C ARG A 170 12.02 -11.61 -9.61
N ASN A 171 12.64 -10.83 -8.72
CA ASN A 171 12.80 -11.18 -7.31
C ASN A 171 11.71 -10.56 -6.42
N HIS A 172 10.65 -10.01 -7.03
CA HIS A 172 9.56 -9.40 -6.30
C HIS A 172 8.66 -10.48 -5.70
N LYS A 173 8.22 -10.30 -4.44
CA LYS A 173 7.34 -11.24 -3.72
C LYS A 173 6.08 -11.61 -4.51
N TYR A 174 5.52 -10.63 -5.19
CA TYR A 174 4.27 -10.77 -5.97
C TYR A 174 4.50 -10.99 -7.47
N PHE A 175 5.70 -11.45 -7.87
CA PHE A 175 6.06 -11.57 -9.29
C PHE A 175 5.10 -12.47 -10.07
N SER A 176 4.79 -13.66 -9.55
CA SER A 176 3.85 -14.59 -10.20
C SER A 176 2.49 -13.97 -10.38
N GLU A 177 1.95 -13.33 -9.34
CA GLU A 177 0.67 -12.62 -9.41
C GLU A 177 0.68 -11.52 -10.48
N ILE A 178 1.72 -10.68 -10.51
CA ILE A 178 1.88 -9.60 -11.50
C ILE A 178 1.90 -10.15 -12.94
N VAL A 179 2.55 -11.29 -13.15
CA VAL A 179 2.75 -11.84 -14.51
C VAL A 179 1.57 -12.71 -14.94
N GLU A 180 0.89 -13.38 -14.02
CA GLU A 180 -0.21 -14.31 -14.28
C GLU A 180 -1.59 -13.65 -14.28
N SER A 181 -1.81 -12.59 -13.49
CA SER A 181 -3.10 -11.89 -13.36
C SER A 181 -3.59 -11.13 -14.61
N SER A 182 -2.96 -11.34 -15.76
CA SER A 182 -3.29 -10.65 -17.00
C SER A 182 -4.01 -11.52 -18.03
N ILE A 183 -4.96 -12.38 -17.59
CA ILE A 183 -5.82 -13.19 -18.45
C ILE A 183 -7.31 -12.81 -18.23
N GLU A 184 -7.60 -11.57 -17.88
CA GLU A 184 -8.99 -11.08 -17.96
C GLU A 184 -9.04 -9.68 -18.58
#